data_861869df8b64c668d62ec36073d65d5f
#
_entry.id   861869df8b64c668d62ec36073d65d5f
#
_cell.length_a   1.000
_cell.length_b   1.000
_cell.length_c   1.000
_cell.angle_alpha   90.00
_cell.angle_beta   90.00
_cell.angle_gamma   90.00
#
_symmetry.space_group_name_H-M   'P 1'
#
loop_
_entity.id
_entity.type
_entity.pdbx_description
1 polymer ?
#
loop_
_entity_poly.entity_id
_entity_poly.type
_entity_poly.pdbx_seq_one_letter_code
_entity_poly.pdbx_strand_id
1 'polypeptide(L)'
;MAIYYVEPVNGSPANNGLSADTPLKTNVGLNVQPGDTVLFKRGSLIRGALHNVNGEEGRPVTYGAYGEGANPVFSGSVDVSAPECWQKYEGMDHVWRCVGALDACVGNFVFDQKEGGAFRWEKGELSEQGDWYDSAADKIETEMSAQE
;
A
#
# COMPACT_ATOMS: atom_id res chain seq x y z
N MET A 1 3.33 30.33 0.13
CA MET A 1 2.91 29.29 -0.84
C MET A 1 4.17 28.57 -1.28
N ALA A 2 4.37 27.37 -0.84
CA ALA A 2 5.47 26.49 -1.24
C ALA A 2 4.96 25.43 -2.22
N ILE A 3 5.86 24.91 -3.07
CA ILE A 3 5.60 23.73 -3.90
C ILE A 3 6.57 22.64 -3.45
N TYR A 4 6.01 21.51 -3.02
CA TYR A 4 6.79 20.36 -2.61
C TYR A 4 6.72 19.24 -3.64
N TYR A 5 7.83 18.59 -3.89
CA TYR A 5 7.99 17.50 -4.83
C TYR A 5 8.24 16.20 -4.09
N VAL A 6 7.50 15.17 -4.40
CA VAL A 6 7.56 13.84 -3.77
C VAL A 6 7.82 12.77 -4.82
N GLU A 7 8.84 11.95 -4.62
CA GLU A 7 9.20 10.82 -5.47
C GLU A 7 9.65 9.63 -4.61
N PRO A 8 8.84 8.57 -4.47
CA PRO A 8 9.10 7.46 -3.54
C PRO A 8 10.37 6.67 -3.84
N VAL A 9 10.79 6.60 -5.11
CA VAL A 9 11.93 5.77 -5.54
C VAL A 9 13.25 6.50 -5.34
N ASN A 10 13.38 7.72 -5.91
CA ASN A 10 14.65 8.48 -5.90
C ASN A 10 14.65 9.63 -4.88
N GLY A 11 13.53 9.89 -4.24
CA GLY A 11 13.45 10.92 -3.20
C GLY A 11 14.19 10.52 -1.92
N SER A 12 14.57 11.52 -1.13
CA SER A 12 15.27 11.33 0.14
C SER A 12 14.55 12.06 1.28
N PRO A 13 14.46 11.47 2.48
CA PRO A 13 13.94 12.17 3.66
C PRO A 13 14.85 13.33 4.11
N ALA A 14 16.11 13.38 3.65
CA ALA A 14 17.04 14.47 3.94
C ALA A 14 16.84 15.68 3.03
N ASN A 15 16.08 15.55 1.94
CA ASN A 15 15.81 16.65 1.02
C ASN A 15 14.76 17.60 1.61
N ASN A 16 14.73 18.83 1.12
CA ASN A 16 13.70 19.81 1.49
C ASN A 16 12.44 19.74 0.61
N GLY A 17 12.50 19.01 -0.51
CA GLY A 17 11.39 18.82 -1.44
C GLY A 17 11.00 20.05 -2.24
N LEU A 18 11.74 21.14 -2.21
CA LEU A 18 11.41 22.41 -2.88
C LEU A 18 11.79 22.43 -4.37
N SER A 19 12.38 21.37 -4.88
CA SER A 19 12.74 21.20 -6.30
C SER A 19 12.46 19.79 -6.76
N ALA A 20 12.14 19.63 -8.04
CA ALA A 20 12.01 18.33 -8.69
C ALA A 20 13.33 17.53 -8.70
N ASP A 21 14.48 18.19 -8.57
CA ASP A 21 15.81 17.56 -8.51
C ASP A 21 16.16 17.06 -7.11
N THR A 22 15.48 17.56 -6.08
CA THR A 22 15.67 17.19 -4.68
C THR A 22 14.36 16.81 -4.02
N PRO A 23 13.64 15.81 -4.56
CA PRO A 23 12.31 15.45 -4.07
C PRO A 23 12.40 14.77 -2.71
N LEU A 24 11.33 14.87 -1.94
CA LEU A 24 11.11 14.07 -0.74
C LEU A 24 10.75 12.63 -1.12
N LYS A 25 11.07 11.69 -0.26
CA LYS A 25 10.65 10.29 -0.43
C LYS A 25 9.16 10.09 -0.15
N THR A 26 8.59 10.88 0.75
CA THR A 26 7.20 10.81 1.21
C THR A 26 6.73 12.19 1.66
N ASN A 27 5.41 12.41 1.67
CA ASN A 27 4.82 13.60 2.28
C ASN A 27 4.42 13.40 3.75
N VAL A 28 4.70 12.22 4.32
CA VAL A 28 4.45 11.95 5.75
C VAL A 28 5.34 12.84 6.59
N GLY A 29 4.73 13.57 7.53
CA GLY A 29 5.45 14.51 8.42
C GLY A 29 5.83 15.84 7.77
N LEU A 30 5.48 16.06 6.51
CA LEU A 30 5.67 17.36 5.85
C LEU A 30 4.73 18.41 6.46
N ASN A 31 5.29 19.53 6.90
CA ASN A 31 4.52 20.63 7.45
C ASN A 31 3.93 21.51 6.32
N VAL A 32 2.86 21.01 5.72
CA VAL A 32 2.14 21.70 4.63
C VAL A 32 1.24 22.78 5.24
N GLN A 33 1.26 23.98 4.64
CA GLN A 33 0.47 25.13 5.08
C GLN A 33 -0.66 25.43 4.09
N PRO A 34 -1.74 26.08 4.51
CA PRO A 34 -2.79 26.56 3.61
C PRO A 34 -2.21 27.38 2.45
N GLY A 35 -2.59 27.02 1.22
CA GLY A 35 -2.08 27.59 -0.01
C GLY A 35 -0.86 26.89 -0.61
N ASP A 36 -0.30 25.88 0.05
CA ASP A 36 0.81 25.10 -0.51
C ASP A 36 0.34 24.06 -1.52
N THR A 37 1.29 23.57 -2.31
CA THR A 37 1.07 22.52 -3.31
C THR A 37 2.01 21.36 -3.06
N VAL A 38 1.48 20.15 -3.11
CA VAL A 38 2.27 18.89 -3.04
C VAL A 38 2.12 18.14 -4.34
N LEU A 39 3.22 17.91 -5.03
CA LEU A 39 3.26 17.26 -6.33
C LEU A 39 3.95 15.90 -6.22
N PHE A 40 3.28 14.86 -6.70
CA PHE A 40 3.81 13.50 -6.76
C PHE A 40 4.33 13.20 -8.17
N LYS A 41 5.47 12.51 -8.25
CA LYS A 41 6.06 12.11 -9.53
C LYS A 41 5.11 11.20 -10.30
N ARG A 42 4.88 11.51 -11.58
CA ARG A 42 4.15 10.61 -12.49
C ARG A 42 4.85 9.28 -12.63
N GLY A 43 4.09 8.21 -12.81
CA GLY A 43 4.59 6.83 -12.85
C GLY A 43 4.93 6.21 -11.49
N SER A 44 4.78 6.95 -10.39
CA SER A 44 5.05 6.43 -9.04
C SER A 44 3.91 5.56 -8.51
N LEU A 45 4.27 4.49 -7.82
CA LEU A 45 3.40 3.73 -6.91
C LEU A 45 3.75 4.12 -5.47
N ILE A 46 2.80 4.73 -4.77
CA ILE A 46 2.93 5.15 -3.37
C ILE A 46 2.16 4.16 -2.51
N ARG A 47 2.87 3.44 -1.64
CA ARG A 47 2.25 2.52 -0.67
C ARG A 47 1.76 3.30 0.53
N GLY A 48 0.50 3.08 0.89
CA GLY A 48 -0.17 3.75 2.00
C GLY A 48 -1.19 4.80 1.56
N ALA A 49 -1.76 5.49 2.53
CA ALA A 49 -2.75 6.53 2.30
C ALA A 49 -2.11 7.87 1.93
N LEU A 50 -2.84 8.69 1.21
CA LEU A 50 -2.47 10.09 1.03
C LEU A 50 -2.61 10.83 2.38
N HIS A 51 -1.50 11.35 2.87
CA HIS A 51 -1.50 12.25 4.03
C HIS A 51 -1.87 13.66 3.57
N ASN A 52 -3.14 13.98 3.70
CA ASN A 52 -3.67 15.28 3.32
C ASN A 52 -3.80 16.22 4.52
N VAL A 53 -3.64 17.50 4.24
CA VAL A 53 -3.81 18.60 5.20
C VAL A 53 -4.92 19.51 4.69
N ASN A 54 -5.74 20.01 5.59
CA ASN A 54 -6.81 20.94 5.24
C ASN A 54 -6.22 22.31 4.88
N GLY A 55 -6.80 22.92 3.85
CA GLY A 55 -6.56 24.32 3.52
C GLY A 55 -7.46 25.25 4.34
N GLU A 56 -7.44 26.51 3.98
CA GLU A 56 -8.32 27.58 4.50
C GLU A 56 -9.15 28.18 3.34
N GLU A 57 -10.19 28.92 3.67
CA GLU A 57 -10.97 29.66 2.67
C GLU A 57 -10.06 30.58 1.85
N GLY A 58 -10.13 30.49 0.54
CA GLY A 58 -9.27 31.23 -0.39
C GLY A 58 -7.80 30.76 -0.44
N ARG A 59 -7.41 29.79 0.38
CA ARG A 59 -6.05 29.21 0.45
C ARG A 59 -6.08 27.67 0.50
N PRO A 60 -6.59 27.00 -0.53
CA PRO A 60 -6.64 25.54 -0.54
C PRO A 60 -5.22 24.94 -0.60
N VAL A 61 -5.04 23.79 0.03
CA VAL A 61 -3.86 22.93 -0.24
C VAL A 61 -4.14 22.15 -1.51
N THR A 62 -3.19 22.17 -2.44
CA THR A 62 -3.33 21.49 -3.73
C THR A 62 -2.46 20.23 -3.76
N TYR A 63 -3.06 19.10 -4.13
CA TYR A 63 -2.35 17.85 -4.40
C TYR A 63 -2.41 17.56 -5.90
N GLY A 64 -1.25 17.29 -6.51
CA GLY A 64 -1.15 17.11 -7.95
C GLY A 64 -0.01 16.18 -8.35
N ALA A 65 0.34 16.21 -9.63
CA ALA A 65 1.42 15.40 -10.18
C ALA A 65 2.38 16.25 -11.01
N TYR A 66 3.65 15.78 -11.10
CA TYR A 66 4.68 16.42 -11.92
C TYR A 66 5.43 15.40 -12.77
N GLY A 67 6.15 15.88 -13.79
CA GLY A 67 6.87 15.06 -14.75
C GLY A 67 5.96 14.47 -15.81
N GLU A 68 6.46 13.46 -16.51
CA GLU A 68 5.75 12.81 -17.62
C GLU A 68 5.36 11.37 -17.24
N GLY A 69 4.36 10.80 -17.96
CA GLY A 69 3.90 9.44 -17.77
C GLY A 69 2.52 9.34 -17.11
N ALA A 70 2.18 8.13 -16.64
CA ALA A 70 0.91 7.83 -15.97
C ALA A 70 0.76 8.62 -14.67
N ASN A 71 -0.47 8.82 -14.22
CA ASN A 71 -0.72 9.45 -12.92
C ASN A 71 -0.11 8.62 -11.78
N PRO A 72 0.34 9.25 -10.68
CA PRO A 72 0.78 8.54 -9.50
C PRO A 72 -0.39 7.73 -8.91
N VAL A 73 -0.09 6.54 -8.42
CA VAL A 73 -1.06 5.61 -7.83
C VAL A 73 -0.80 5.51 -6.33
N PHE A 74 -1.82 5.71 -5.53
CA PHE A 74 -1.80 5.41 -4.10
C PHE A 74 -2.43 4.04 -3.88
N SER A 75 -1.71 3.15 -3.21
CA SER A 75 -2.16 1.78 -2.94
C SER A 75 -2.06 1.49 -1.44
N GLY A 76 -3.18 1.13 -0.83
CA GLY A 76 -3.22 0.67 0.57
C GLY A 76 -2.72 -0.75 0.78
N SER A 77 -2.32 -1.47 -0.29
CA SER A 77 -1.85 -2.85 -0.18
C SER A 77 -0.47 -2.93 0.49
N VAL A 78 -0.25 -4.01 1.25
CA VAL A 78 1.07 -4.39 1.76
C VAL A 78 1.84 -5.11 0.66
N ASP A 79 3.11 -4.77 0.47
CA ASP A 79 3.98 -5.43 -0.49
C ASP A 79 4.64 -6.65 0.16
N VAL A 80 4.28 -7.83 -0.32
CA VAL A 80 4.84 -9.12 0.10
C VAL A 80 5.47 -9.84 -1.10
N SER A 81 5.91 -9.11 -2.13
CA SER A 81 6.49 -9.68 -3.34
C SER A 81 7.89 -10.28 -3.14
N ALA A 82 8.60 -9.88 -2.10
CA ALA A 82 9.93 -10.37 -1.82
C ALA A 82 9.93 -11.87 -1.43
N PRO A 83 10.83 -12.70 -1.99
CA PRO A 83 10.86 -14.15 -1.69
C PRO A 83 10.96 -14.48 -0.20
N GLU A 84 11.65 -13.66 0.58
CA GLU A 84 11.79 -13.80 2.04
C GLU A 84 10.49 -13.62 2.81
N CYS A 85 9.47 -13.05 2.18
CA CYS A 85 8.12 -12.96 2.75
C CYS A 85 7.40 -14.32 2.76
N TRP A 86 7.94 -15.33 2.12
CA TRP A 86 7.26 -16.60 1.90
C TRP A 86 8.07 -17.79 2.39
N GLN A 87 7.39 -18.74 3.01
CA GLN A 87 7.94 -20.06 3.36
C GLN A 87 7.04 -21.16 2.83
N LYS A 88 7.65 -22.24 2.34
CA LYS A 88 6.88 -23.43 1.96
C LYS A 88 6.12 -23.95 3.19
N TYR A 89 4.84 -24.24 3.01
CA TYR A 89 4.02 -24.81 4.08
C TYR A 89 4.29 -26.32 4.20
N GLU A 90 4.61 -26.79 5.42
CA GLU A 90 4.87 -28.20 5.67
C GLU A 90 3.56 -29.02 5.56
N GLY A 91 3.64 -30.16 4.88
CA GLY A 91 2.53 -31.10 4.73
C GLY A 91 1.59 -30.81 3.55
N MET A 92 1.82 -29.76 2.78
CA MET A 92 1.09 -29.50 1.54
C MET A 92 2.06 -29.08 0.43
N ASP A 93 2.09 -29.84 -0.66
CA ASP A 93 2.89 -29.48 -1.82
C ASP A 93 2.29 -28.25 -2.52
N HIS A 94 3.18 -27.38 -3.01
CA HIS A 94 2.84 -26.15 -3.74
C HIS A 94 2.10 -25.08 -2.92
N VAL A 95 2.00 -25.21 -1.59
CA VAL A 95 1.44 -24.21 -0.70
C VAL A 95 2.55 -23.42 0.00
N TRP A 96 2.40 -22.11 0.02
CA TRP A 96 3.32 -21.17 0.65
C TRP A 96 2.56 -20.32 1.67
N ARG A 97 3.18 -20.04 2.80
CA ARG A 97 2.65 -19.10 3.79
C ARG A 97 3.44 -17.81 3.81
N CYS A 98 2.79 -16.70 3.97
CA CYS A 98 3.45 -15.44 4.26
C CYS A 98 4.06 -15.50 5.67
N VAL A 99 5.35 -15.14 5.79
CA VAL A 99 6.05 -15.01 7.07
C VAL A 99 6.00 -13.57 7.51
N GLY A 100 5.21 -13.28 8.45
CA GLY A 100 4.97 -11.96 9.00
C GLY A 100 3.50 -11.81 9.34
N ALA A 101 3.20 -11.30 10.51
CA ALA A 101 1.83 -10.99 10.85
C ALA A 101 1.38 -9.82 9.98
N LEU A 102 0.31 -10.02 9.24
CA LEU A 102 -0.48 -8.93 8.71
C LEU A 102 -1.41 -8.52 9.86
N ASP A 103 -1.36 -7.24 10.25
CA ASP A 103 -2.12 -6.72 11.41
C ASP A 103 -3.63 -6.66 11.18
N ALA A 104 -4.11 -7.12 10.02
CA ALA A 104 -5.51 -7.13 9.64
C ALA A 104 -5.82 -8.32 8.74
N CYS A 105 -7.10 -8.71 8.69
CA CYS A 105 -7.57 -9.70 7.73
C CYS A 105 -7.26 -9.28 6.30
N VAL A 106 -6.81 -10.22 5.49
CA VAL A 106 -6.52 -9.98 4.07
C VAL A 106 -7.83 -9.93 3.29
N GLY A 107 -8.18 -8.76 2.77
CA GLY A 107 -9.38 -8.58 1.97
C GLY A 107 -9.24 -9.05 0.53
N ASN A 108 -8.03 -8.99 -0.03
CA ASN A 108 -7.74 -9.44 -1.39
C ASN A 108 -6.24 -9.70 -1.57
N PHE A 109 -5.91 -10.59 -2.49
CA PHE A 109 -4.55 -10.89 -2.89
C PHE A 109 -4.34 -10.50 -4.36
N VAL A 110 -3.25 -9.78 -4.65
CA VAL A 110 -2.96 -9.25 -5.99
C VAL A 110 -1.60 -9.76 -6.45
N PHE A 111 -1.57 -10.45 -7.59
CA PHE A 111 -0.35 -10.89 -8.26
C PHE A 111 -0.10 -10.01 -9.50
N ASP A 112 1.12 -9.48 -9.64
CA ASP A 112 1.52 -8.65 -10.79
C ASP A 112 0.52 -7.52 -11.12
N GLN A 113 -0.02 -6.87 -10.08
CA GLN A 113 -1.04 -5.81 -10.17
C GLN A 113 -2.38 -6.26 -10.79
N LYS A 114 -2.62 -7.57 -10.86
CA LYS A 114 -3.89 -8.17 -11.28
C LYS A 114 -4.48 -8.92 -10.10
N GLU A 115 -5.81 -8.95 -10.06
CA GLU A 115 -6.49 -9.80 -9.08
C GLU A 115 -6.04 -11.25 -9.30
N GLY A 116 -5.60 -11.90 -8.25
CA GLY A 116 -5.17 -13.29 -8.25
C GLY A 116 -6.24 -14.15 -7.62
N GLY A 117 -6.25 -15.40 -7.91
CA GLY A 117 -6.96 -16.55 -7.38
C GLY A 117 -8.22 -16.36 -6.54
N ALA A 118 -8.84 -17.45 -6.19
CA ALA A 118 -10.01 -17.41 -5.33
C ALA A 118 -9.62 -17.42 -3.84
N PHE A 119 -10.31 -16.64 -3.04
CA PHE A 119 -10.32 -16.82 -1.60
C PHE A 119 -10.97 -18.16 -1.26
N ARG A 120 -10.33 -18.93 -0.38
CA ARG A 120 -10.84 -20.20 0.13
C ARG A 120 -11.09 -20.08 1.62
N TRP A 121 -12.17 -20.66 2.08
CA TRP A 121 -12.54 -20.63 3.50
C TRP A 121 -11.75 -21.63 4.33
N GLU A 122 -11.31 -22.73 3.71
CA GLU A 122 -10.52 -23.74 4.36
C GLU A 122 -9.20 -23.98 3.62
N LYS A 123 -8.16 -24.24 4.37
CA LYS A 123 -6.83 -24.51 3.82
C LYS A 123 -6.81 -25.75 2.89
N GLY A 124 -7.66 -26.75 3.15
CA GLY A 124 -7.80 -27.94 2.31
C GLY A 124 -8.38 -27.68 0.92
N GLU A 125 -8.98 -26.53 0.70
CA GLU A 125 -9.56 -26.13 -0.60
C GLU A 125 -8.55 -25.46 -1.55
N LEU A 126 -7.32 -25.21 -1.11
CA LEU A 126 -6.27 -24.64 -1.95
C LEU A 126 -5.87 -25.64 -3.02
N SER A 127 -6.38 -25.49 -4.23
CA SER A 127 -6.22 -26.46 -5.33
C SER A 127 -5.68 -25.86 -6.61
N GLU A 128 -5.79 -24.55 -6.80
CA GLU A 128 -5.40 -23.87 -8.03
C GLU A 128 -4.32 -22.83 -7.79
N GLN A 129 -3.55 -22.51 -8.83
CA GLN A 129 -2.55 -21.44 -8.74
C GLN A 129 -3.23 -20.10 -8.45
N GLY A 130 -2.78 -19.46 -7.39
CA GLY A 130 -3.31 -18.17 -6.95
C GLY A 130 -4.42 -18.27 -5.92
N ASP A 131 -4.92 -19.47 -5.58
CA ASP A 131 -5.82 -19.64 -4.44
C ASP A 131 -5.13 -19.20 -3.15
N TRP A 132 -5.87 -18.55 -2.29
CA TRP A 132 -5.35 -18.07 -1.02
C TRP A 132 -6.35 -18.26 0.12
N TYR A 133 -5.83 -18.35 1.30
CA TYR A 133 -6.55 -18.58 2.54
C TYR A 133 -5.97 -17.69 3.63
N ASP A 134 -6.83 -17.08 4.41
CA ASP A 134 -6.43 -16.25 5.56
C ASP A 134 -6.75 -16.97 6.86
N SER A 135 -5.73 -17.43 7.57
CA SER A 135 -5.90 -18.11 8.86
C SER A 135 -6.47 -17.22 9.98
N ALA A 136 -6.50 -15.90 9.79
CA ALA A 136 -7.15 -14.99 10.72
C ALA A 136 -8.67 -14.95 10.54
N ALA A 137 -9.19 -15.32 9.35
CA ALA A 137 -10.62 -15.37 9.09
C ALA A 137 -11.32 -16.44 9.95
N ASP A 138 -10.66 -17.58 10.20
CA ASP A 138 -11.20 -18.65 11.06
C ASP A 138 -11.49 -18.19 12.50
N LYS A 139 -10.73 -17.21 12.99
CA LYS A 139 -10.90 -16.71 14.36
C LYS A 139 -12.17 -15.85 14.49
N ILE A 140 -12.54 -15.15 13.43
CA ILE A 140 -13.72 -14.29 13.42
C ILE A 140 -14.99 -15.13 13.47
N GLU A 141 -15.06 -16.23 12.70
CA GLU A 141 -16.22 -17.14 12.74
C GLU A 141 -16.37 -17.84 14.11
N THR A 142 -15.23 -18.26 14.69
CA THR A 142 -15.24 -18.89 16.00
C THR A 142 -15.68 -17.94 17.11
N GLU A 143 -15.29 -16.67 17.03
CA GLU A 143 -15.72 -15.66 18.00
C GLU A 143 -17.18 -15.23 17.80
N MET A 144 -17.67 -15.19 16.57
CA MET A 144 -19.09 -14.89 16.27
C MET A 144 -20.01 -16.04 16.70
N SER A 145 -19.63 -17.29 16.46
CA SER A 145 -20.42 -18.45 16.89
C SER A 145 -20.43 -18.69 18.40
N ALA A 146 -19.47 -18.11 19.14
CA ALA A 146 -19.45 -18.18 20.60
C ALA A 146 -20.32 -17.09 21.27
N GLN A 147 -20.90 -16.17 20.48
CA GLN A 147 -21.79 -15.10 20.97
C GLN A 147 -23.30 -15.38 20.68
N GLU A 148 -23.63 -16.47 20.02
CA GLU A 148 -25.00 -16.99 19.86
C GLU A 148 -25.31 -18.04 20.95
#